data_acf27e50f2c45ba3e7c92d83cc207c22
#
_entry.id   acf27e50f2c45ba3e7c92d83cc207c22
#
_cell.length_a   1.000
_cell.length_b   1.000
_cell.length_c   1.000
_cell.angle_alpha   90.00
_cell.angle_beta   90.00
_cell.angle_gamma   90.00
#
_symmetry.space_group_name_H-M   'P 1'
#
loop_
_entity.id
_entity.type
_entity.pdbx_description
1 polymer ?
#
loop_
_entity_poly.entity_id
_entity_poly.type
_entity_poly.pdbx_seq_one_letter_code
_entity_poly.pdbx_strand_id
1 'polypeptide(L)'
;MACVRITTSLPITAIALCLSTAALAAASFSRTAAAADALGTWYTGDKDSQVRIVNCGGALCGNLVWLKEPNDPATGRPKTDKHNADASKQGRPLLGVPIVLGMRPSGPGQWSGEVYNASDGKTYSGSFTLTGPNSADLKGCVMSVFCKSQTWTRVN
;
A
#
# COMPACT_ATOMS: atom_id res chain seq x y z
N MET A 1 57.63 54.94 -33.73
CA MET A 1 56.20 54.98 -33.83
C MET A 1 55.70 53.61 -33.37
N ALA A 2 55.16 53.54 -32.13
CA ALA A 2 54.92 52.30 -31.39
C ALA A 2 53.55 51.75 -31.69
N CYS A 3 53.46 50.47 -32.09
CA CYS A 3 52.23 49.70 -32.19
C CYS A 3 52.00 48.96 -30.86
N VAL A 4 50.98 49.41 -30.09
CA VAL A 4 50.53 48.74 -28.89
C VAL A 4 49.58 47.64 -29.28
N ARG A 5 49.91 46.36 -28.98
CA ARG A 5 49.00 45.23 -29.04
C ARG A 5 48.28 45.11 -27.71
N ILE A 6 46.96 45.24 -27.74
CA ILE A 6 46.13 44.95 -26.61
C ILE A 6 45.67 43.48 -26.77
N THR A 7 46.18 42.61 -25.93
CA THR A 7 45.67 41.21 -25.75
C THR A 7 44.57 41.22 -24.72
N THR A 8 43.35 41.12 -25.18
CA THR A 8 42.19 40.84 -24.29
C THR A 8 42.08 39.33 -24.08
N SER A 9 42.50 38.89 -22.91
CA SER A 9 42.20 37.54 -22.40
C SER A 9 40.75 37.51 -21.87
N LEU A 10 39.92 36.73 -22.49
CA LEU A 10 38.59 36.37 -21.92
C LEU A 10 38.77 35.28 -20.86
N PRO A 11 38.15 35.41 -19.66
CA PRO A 11 38.10 34.31 -18.72
C PRO A 11 36.99 33.33 -19.11
N ILE A 12 37.39 32.08 -19.31
CA ILE A 12 36.49 30.93 -19.40
C ILE A 12 36.08 30.54 -17.97
N THR A 13 34.96 31.04 -17.51
CA THR A 13 34.31 30.50 -16.28
C THR A 13 32.83 30.85 -16.31
N ALA A 14 32.01 29.95 -16.83
CA ALA A 14 30.59 29.81 -16.46
C ALA A 14 29.92 28.68 -17.25
N ILE A 15 30.29 27.42 -17.07
CA ILE A 15 29.43 26.29 -17.41
C ILE A 15 29.65 25.22 -16.32
N ALA A 16 28.99 25.33 -15.19
CA ALA A 16 28.80 24.24 -14.27
C ALA A 16 27.79 24.64 -13.17
N LEU A 17 26.50 24.75 -13.51
CA LEU A 17 25.42 24.73 -12.49
C LEU A 17 24.06 24.55 -13.16
N CYS A 18 23.77 23.38 -13.70
CA CYS A 18 22.41 23.03 -14.12
C CYS A 18 22.13 21.51 -14.16
N LEU A 19 22.75 20.70 -13.30
CA LEU A 19 22.52 19.24 -13.32
C LEU A 19 22.01 18.61 -12.02
N SER A 20 21.66 19.39 -11.01
CA SER A 20 21.29 18.81 -9.71
C SER A 20 19.79 18.85 -9.34
N THR A 21 18.91 19.44 -10.14
CA THR A 21 17.48 19.57 -9.79
C THR A 21 16.56 18.52 -10.43
N ALA A 22 17.02 17.81 -11.45
CA ALA A 22 16.20 16.82 -12.15
C ALA A 22 16.05 15.47 -11.42
N ALA A 23 17.02 15.11 -10.58
CA ALA A 23 17.01 13.81 -9.89
C ALA A 23 16.01 13.72 -8.74
N LEU A 24 15.70 14.83 -8.06
CA LEU A 24 14.72 14.82 -6.95
C LEU A 24 13.26 14.74 -7.43
N ALA A 25 12.95 15.26 -8.61
CA ALA A 25 11.59 15.20 -9.16
C ALA A 25 11.20 13.78 -9.62
N ALA A 26 12.14 13.00 -10.14
CA ALA A 26 11.90 11.64 -10.60
C ALA A 26 11.56 10.66 -9.45
N ALA A 27 12.17 10.84 -8.27
CA ALA A 27 11.88 10.00 -7.09
C ALA A 27 10.47 10.22 -6.53
N SER A 28 9.94 11.44 -6.63
CA SER A 28 8.59 11.77 -6.17
C SER A 28 7.50 11.21 -7.11
N PHE A 29 7.75 11.14 -8.41
CA PHE A 29 6.83 10.60 -9.40
C PHE A 29 6.64 9.08 -9.26
N SER A 30 7.72 8.34 -8.97
CA SER A 30 7.65 6.88 -8.80
C SER A 30 6.83 6.47 -7.57
N ARG A 31 6.88 7.23 -6.48
CA ARG A 31 6.10 6.94 -5.26
C ARG A 31 4.61 7.16 -5.44
N THR A 32 4.22 8.19 -6.17
CA THR A 32 2.81 8.49 -6.43
C THR A 32 2.18 7.48 -7.39
N ALA A 33 2.89 7.05 -8.42
CA ALA A 33 2.43 6.03 -9.36
C ALA A 33 2.20 4.69 -8.65
N ALA A 34 3.18 4.21 -7.87
CA ALA A 34 3.04 2.94 -7.14
C ALA A 34 1.88 2.97 -6.12
N ALA A 35 1.65 4.10 -5.44
CA ALA A 35 0.50 4.24 -4.54
C ALA A 35 -0.84 4.16 -5.30
N ALA A 36 -0.94 4.78 -6.47
CA ALA A 36 -2.12 4.69 -7.33
C ALA A 36 -2.35 3.25 -7.80
N ASP A 37 -1.29 2.50 -8.08
CA ASP A 37 -1.36 1.11 -8.51
C ASP A 37 -1.84 0.15 -7.39
N ALA A 38 -1.68 0.50 -6.11
CA ALA A 38 -2.19 -0.30 -5.00
C ALA A 38 -3.69 -0.11 -4.76
N LEU A 39 -4.25 1.01 -5.21
CA LEU A 39 -5.68 1.33 -5.00
C LEU A 39 -6.58 0.44 -5.85
N GLY A 40 -7.78 0.18 -5.35
CA GLY A 40 -8.78 -0.62 -6.05
C GLY A 40 -9.28 -1.79 -5.22
N THR A 41 -9.94 -2.73 -5.88
CA THR A 41 -10.53 -3.91 -5.24
C THR A 41 -9.68 -5.14 -5.53
N TRP A 42 -9.44 -5.92 -4.49
CA TRP A 42 -8.58 -7.09 -4.54
C TRP A 42 -9.29 -8.31 -3.98
N TYR A 43 -9.19 -9.44 -4.66
CA TYR A 43 -9.52 -10.73 -4.09
C TYR A 43 -8.45 -11.13 -3.07
N THR A 44 -8.85 -11.65 -1.93
CA THR A 44 -7.96 -12.32 -0.98
C THR A 44 -7.41 -13.63 -1.56
N GLY A 45 -6.42 -14.24 -0.91
CA GLY A 45 -5.70 -15.41 -1.45
C GLY A 45 -6.61 -16.56 -1.89
N ASP A 46 -7.64 -16.87 -1.11
CA ASP A 46 -8.58 -17.96 -1.42
C ASP A 46 -9.75 -17.52 -2.33
N LYS A 47 -9.79 -16.26 -2.75
CA LYS A 47 -10.86 -15.65 -3.55
C LYS A 47 -12.25 -15.80 -2.93
N ASP A 48 -12.32 -15.92 -1.63
CA ASP A 48 -13.55 -16.01 -0.85
C ASP A 48 -14.06 -14.64 -0.37
N SER A 49 -13.22 -13.64 -0.48
CA SER A 49 -13.52 -12.27 -0.08
C SER A 49 -12.81 -11.23 -0.95
N GLN A 50 -13.33 -9.99 -0.93
CA GLN A 50 -12.72 -8.85 -1.60
C GLN A 50 -12.51 -7.71 -0.62
N VAL A 51 -11.36 -7.07 -0.73
CA VAL A 51 -10.98 -5.89 0.04
C VAL A 51 -10.78 -4.72 -0.91
N ARG A 52 -11.42 -3.59 -0.62
CA ARG A 52 -11.21 -2.34 -1.34
C ARG A 52 -10.16 -1.50 -0.64
N ILE A 53 -9.05 -1.27 -1.34
CA ILE A 53 -7.95 -0.43 -0.87
C ILE A 53 -8.14 0.99 -1.37
N VAL A 54 -8.01 1.95 -0.45
CA VAL A 54 -8.12 3.39 -0.68
C VAL A 54 -6.96 4.12 -0.03
N ASN A 55 -6.69 5.35 -0.49
CA ASN A 55 -5.75 6.24 0.19
C ASN A 55 -6.43 6.90 1.40
N CYS A 56 -5.80 6.79 2.57
CA CYS A 56 -6.24 7.40 3.80
C CYS A 56 -5.13 8.26 4.41
N GLY A 57 -4.94 9.47 3.87
CA GLY A 57 -3.92 10.41 4.37
C GLY A 57 -2.47 9.99 4.04
N GLY A 58 -2.24 9.48 2.83
CA GLY A 58 -0.91 9.02 2.38
C GLY A 58 -0.57 7.59 2.80
N ALA A 59 -1.48 6.91 3.49
CA ALA A 59 -1.40 5.50 3.83
C ALA A 59 -2.43 4.70 3.00
N LEU A 60 -2.31 3.36 2.98
CA LEU A 60 -3.32 2.47 2.46
C LEU A 60 -4.24 2.02 3.59
N CYS A 61 -5.53 2.16 3.37
CA CYS A 61 -6.59 1.57 4.19
C CYS A 61 -7.43 0.66 3.31
N GLY A 62 -7.93 -0.45 3.86
CA GLY A 62 -8.73 -1.38 3.08
C GLY A 62 -9.85 -2.00 3.89
N ASN A 63 -11.07 -1.98 3.34
CA ASN A 63 -12.24 -2.56 3.98
C ASN A 63 -12.76 -3.76 3.18
N LEU A 64 -13.29 -4.73 3.90
CA LEU A 64 -13.97 -5.88 3.32
C LEU A 64 -15.25 -5.42 2.60
N VAL A 65 -15.36 -5.67 1.29
CA VAL A 65 -16.48 -5.17 0.48
C VAL A 65 -17.35 -6.28 -0.12
N TRP A 66 -16.84 -7.50 -0.13
CA TRP A 66 -17.57 -8.65 -0.67
C TRP A 66 -17.12 -9.96 0.00
N LEU A 67 -18.04 -10.88 0.15
CA LEU A 67 -17.83 -12.25 0.63
C LEU A 67 -18.52 -13.22 -0.34
N LYS A 68 -17.84 -14.31 -0.69
CA LYS A 68 -18.42 -15.41 -1.46
C LYS A 68 -19.64 -16.02 -0.75
N GLU A 69 -19.52 -16.15 0.57
CA GLU A 69 -20.59 -16.61 1.45
C GLU A 69 -20.87 -15.54 2.50
N PRO A 70 -21.77 -14.57 2.20
CA PRO A 70 -22.01 -13.43 3.10
C PRO A 70 -22.80 -13.80 4.34
N ASN A 71 -23.56 -14.91 4.29
CA ASN A 71 -24.41 -15.36 5.40
C ASN A 71 -23.81 -16.56 6.13
N ASP A 72 -24.09 -16.66 7.40
CA ASP A 72 -23.78 -17.82 8.23
C ASP A 72 -24.71 -18.97 7.83
N PRO A 73 -24.18 -20.15 7.45
CA PRO A 73 -24.99 -21.25 6.96
C PRO A 73 -25.92 -21.86 8.02
N ALA A 74 -25.58 -21.71 9.31
CA ALA A 74 -26.38 -22.25 10.40
C ALA A 74 -27.59 -21.37 10.73
N THR A 75 -27.47 -20.05 10.53
CA THR A 75 -28.50 -19.09 10.94
C THR A 75 -29.18 -18.37 9.78
N GLY A 76 -28.59 -18.41 8.57
CA GLY A 76 -29.00 -17.65 7.40
C GLY A 76 -28.79 -16.14 7.53
N ARG A 77 -28.26 -15.65 8.65
CA ARG A 77 -28.02 -14.23 8.92
C ARG A 77 -26.67 -13.77 8.36
N PRO A 78 -26.49 -12.47 8.10
CA PRO A 78 -25.18 -11.94 7.71
C PRO A 78 -24.08 -12.34 8.69
N LYS A 79 -22.93 -12.74 8.18
CA LYS A 79 -21.75 -13.02 9.00
C LYS A 79 -21.33 -11.76 9.76
N THR A 80 -20.98 -11.94 11.03
CA THR A 80 -20.49 -10.87 11.91
C THR A 80 -19.03 -11.07 12.28
N ASP A 81 -18.40 -10.03 12.79
CA ASP A 81 -17.00 -10.03 13.27
C ASP A 81 -16.89 -10.73 14.64
N LYS A 82 -17.46 -11.92 14.74
CA LYS A 82 -17.71 -12.67 16.00
C LYS A 82 -16.45 -13.02 16.79
N HIS A 83 -15.29 -13.01 16.14
CA HIS A 83 -14.00 -13.31 16.78
C HIS A 83 -13.26 -12.05 17.24
N ASN A 84 -13.82 -10.85 17.02
CA ASN A 84 -13.16 -9.61 17.42
C ASN A 84 -12.81 -9.64 18.93
N ALA A 85 -11.57 -9.24 19.25
CA ALA A 85 -11.12 -9.17 20.65
C ALA A 85 -11.92 -8.16 21.48
N ASP A 86 -12.49 -7.13 20.83
CA ASP A 86 -13.42 -6.19 21.42
C ASP A 86 -14.86 -6.73 21.30
N ALA A 87 -15.43 -7.14 22.43
CA ALA A 87 -16.77 -7.71 22.48
C ALA A 87 -17.85 -6.78 21.90
N SER A 88 -17.67 -5.46 22.01
CA SER A 88 -18.60 -4.47 21.45
C SER A 88 -18.68 -4.50 19.91
N LYS A 89 -17.66 -5.05 19.25
CA LYS A 89 -17.56 -5.16 17.79
C LYS A 89 -17.98 -6.53 17.24
N GLN A 90 -18.19 -7.53 18.10
CA GLN A 90 -18.50 -8.90 17.63
C GLN A 90 -19.84 -9.00 16.90
N GLY A 91 -20.78 -8.13 17.20
CA GLY A 91 -22.08 -8.08 16.54
C GLY A 91 -22.13 -7.28 15.23
N ARG A 92 -21.06 -6.57 14.86
CA ARG A 92 -21.05 -5.78 13.63
C ARG A 92 -21.00 -6.68 12.39
N PRO A 93 -21.63 -6.29 11.27
CA PRO A 93 -21.49 -7.02 10.01
C PRO A 93 -20.03 -7.15 9.60
N LEU A 94 -19.68 -8.31 9.07
CA LEU A 94 -18.30 -8.55 8.59
C LEU A 94 -17.98 -7.70 7.34
N LEU A 95 -18.99 -7.44 6.49
CA LEU A 95 -18.87 -6.47 5.40
C LEU A 95 -18.66 -5.05 5.97
N GLY A 96 -17.66 -4.35 5.45
CA GLY A 96 -17.25 -3.03 5.92
C GLY A 96 -16.16 -3.06 6.98
N VAL A 97 -15.79 -4.23 7.52
CA VAL A 97 -14.70 -4.35 8.50
C VAL A 97 -13.38 -3.92 7.87
N PRO A 98 -12.60 -3.03 8.53
CA PRO A 98 -11.28 -2.66 8.08
C PRO A 98 -10.31 -3.84 8.23
N ILE A 99 -9.63 -4.19 7.14
CA ILE A 99 -8.65 -5.28 7.05
C ILE A 99 -7.23 -4.72 6.92
N VAL A 100 -7.01 -3.74 6.05
CA VAL A 100 -5.72 -3.04 5.92
C VAL A 100 -5.79 -1.75 6.72
N LEU A 101 -4.89 -1.63 7.71
CA LEU A 101 -4.96 -0.58 8.72
C LEU A 101 -3.77 0.38 8.58
N GLY A 102 -3.95 1.46 7.81
CA GLY A 102 -3.02 2.58 7.75
C GLY A 102 -1.60 2.20 7.33
N MET A 103 -1.44 1.32 6.36
CA MET A 103 -0.13 0.93 5.87
C MET A 103 0.57 2.07 5.15
N ARG A 104 1.75 2.48 5.63
CA ARG A 104 2.56 3.57 5.08
C ARG A 104 3.60 3.06 4.08
N PRO A 105 3.96 3.87 3.08
CA PRO A 105 5.02 3.52 2.15
C PRO A 105 6.31 3.13 2.88
N SER A 106 6.87 1.97 2.57
CA SER A 106 8.11 1.42 3.16
C SER A 106 9.19 1.11 2.12
N GLY A 107 8.84 1.18 0.82
CA GLY A 107 9.73 0.97 -0.30
C GLY A 107 8.98 1.11 -1.63
N PRO A 108 9.66 0.95 -2.75
CA PRO A 108 9.03 0.94 -4.07
C PRO A 108 7.97 -0.18 -4.16
N GLY A 109 6.70 0.18 -4.37
CA GLY A 109 5.59 -0.77 -4.41
C GLY A 109 5.34 -1.53 -3.10
N GLN A 110 5.81 -1.02 -1.97
CA GLN A 110 5.70 -1.66 -0.66
C GLN A 110 5.13 -0.72 0.39
N TRP A 111 4.27 -1.25 1.25
CA TRP A 111 3.68 -0.56 2.39
C TRP A 111 3.76 -1.46 3.62
N SER A 112 3.96 -0.85 4.78
CA SER A 112 4.00 -1.52 6.07
C SER A 112 3.07 -0.84 7.07
N GLY A 113 2.43 -1.64 7.91
CA GLY A 113 1.47 -1.20 8.90
C GLY A 113 0.83 -2.39 9.58
N GLU A 114 -0.48 -2.38 9.71
CA GLU A 114 -1.20 -3.44 10.39
C GLU A 114 -2.24 -4.08 9.47
N VAL A 115 -2.53 -5.35 9.72
CA VAL A 115 -3.58 -6.12 9.06
C VAL A 115 -4.45 -6.79 10.12
N TYR A 116 -5.76 -6.62 10.00
CA TYR A 116 -6.74 -7.29 10.84
C TYR A 116 -7.17 -8.60 10.18
N ASN A 117 -7.14 -9.69 10.94
CA ASN A 117 -7.66 -10.99 10.50
C ASN A 117 -8.98 -11.28 11.20
N ALA A 118 -10.08 -11.17 10.47
CA ALA A 118 -11.41 -11.40 11.01
C ALA A 118 -11.69 -12.87 11.37
N SER A 119 -10.88 -13.82 10.88
CA SER A 119 -11.06 -15.25 11.20
C SER A 119 -10.62 -15.60 12.62
N ASP A 120 -9.71 -14.82 13.21
CA ASP A 120 -9.23 -15.02 14.58
C ASP A 120 -9.37 -13.77 15.47
N GLY A 121 -9.87 -12.67 14.90
CA GLY A 121 -10.13 -11.41 15.60
C GLY A 121 -8.90 -10.62 16.02
N LYS A 122 -7.73 -10.91 15.45
CA LYS A 122 -6.45 -10.33 15.84
C LYS A 122 -5.91 -9.36 14.78
N THR A 123 -5.12 -8.41 15.25
CA THR A 123 -4.35 -7.50 14.43
C THR A 123 -2.87 -7.91 14.44
N TYR A 124 -2.25 -7.89 13.27
CA TYR A 124 -0.89 -8.30 13.03
C TYR A 124 -0.09 -7.18 12.40
N SER A 125 1.21 -7.08 12.70
CA SER A 125 2.12 -6.28 11.88
C SER A 125 2.15 -6.86 10.48
N GLY A 126 2.02 -6.01 9.45
CA GLY A 126 1.85 -6.49 8.10
C GLY A 126 2.56 -5.64 7.05
N SER A 127 2.69 -6.22 5.88
CA SER A 127 3.14 -5.52 4.68
C SER A 127 2.28 -5.89 3.49
N PHE A 128 2.09 -4.92 2.60
CA PHE A 128 1.45 -5.09 1.30
C PHE A 128 2.48 -4.77 0.24
N THR A 129 2.73 -5.69 -0.68
CA THR A 129 3.77 -5.56 -1.71
C THR A 129 3.17 -5.87 -3.08
N LEU A 130 3.24 -4.92 -4.01
CA LEU A 130 2.87 -5.19 -5.41
C LEU A 130 3.90 -6.14 -6.03
N THR A 131 3.43 -7.26 -6.56
CA THR A 131 4.24 -8.26 -7.28
C THR A 131 4.01 -8.20 -8.79
N GLY A 132 3.02 -7.43 -9.21
CA GLY A 132 2.68 -7.19 -10.61
C GLY A 132 1.51 -6.21 -10.74
N PRO A 133 1.07 -5.89 -11.95
CA PRO A 133 -0.02 -4.92 -12.17
C PRO A 133 -1.35 -5.39 -11.57
N ASN A 134 -1.56 -6.71 -11.50
CA ASN A 134 -2.80 -7.32 -10.99
C ASN A 134 -2.54 -8.29 -9.83
N SER A 135 -1.36 -8.26 -9.23
CA SER A 135 -1.00 -9.13 -8.12
C SER A 135 -0.27 -8.38 -7.01
N ALA A 136 -0.53 -8.75 -5.77
CA ALA A 136 0.11 -8.22 -4.59
C ALA A 136 0.20 -9.30 -3.51
N ASP A 137 1.22 -9.25 -2.68
CA ASP A 137 1.34 -10.10 -1.50
C ASP A 137 0.97 -9.31 -0.24
N LEU A 138 0.02 -9.84 0.52
CA LEU A 138 -0.27 -9.40 1.87
C LEU A 138 0.39 -10.35 2.86
N LYS A 139 1.26 -9.82 3.71
CA LYS A 139 1.96 -10.56 4.75
C LYS A 139 1.56 -10.05 6.12
N GLY A 140 1.20 -10.95 7.03
CA GLY A 140 0.96 -10.66 8.44
C GLY A 140 1.91 -11.47 9.32
N CYS A 141 2.47 -10.85 10.37
CA CYS A 141 3.47 -11.45 11.25
C CYS A 141 3.07 -11.31 12.72
N VAL A 142 3.29 -12.38 13.48
CA VAL A 142 3.30 -12.38 14.95
C VAL A 142 4.74 -12.22 15.42
N MET A 143 4.99 -11.24 16.32
CA MET A 143 6.33 -10.94 16.85
C MET A 143 7.42 -10.78 15.78
N SER A 144 7.05 -10.37 14.57
CA SER A 144 7.96 -10.20 13.41
C SER A 144 8.71 -11.48 12.96
N VAL A 145 8.41 -12.63 13.55
CA VAL A 145 9.10 -13.92 13.29
C VAL A 145 8.18 -14.92 12.61
N PHE A 146 6.95 -15.08 13.09
CA PHE A 146 5.99 -16.01 12.51
C PHE A 146 5.07 -15.27 11.54
N CYS A 147 5.34 -15.41 10.25
CA CYS A 147 4.63 -14.70 9.20
C CYS A 147 3.81 -15.66 8.34
N LYS A 148 2.61 -15.22 7.94
CA LYS A 148 1.83 -15.81 6.86
C LYS A 148 1.70 -14.80 5.73
N SER A 149 1.87 -15.26 4.50
CA SER A 149 1.65 -14.48 3.28
C SER A 149 0.54 -15.10 2.45
N GLN A 150 -0.21 -14.25 1.77
CA GLN A 150 -1.20 -14.65 0.77
C GLN A 150 -1.12 -13.70 -0.42
N THR A 151 -1.21 -14.25 -1.61
CA THR A 151 -1.24 -13.45 -2.84
C THR A 151 -2.65 -12.99 -3.12
N TRP A 152 -2.82 -11.69 -3.26
CA TRP A 152 -4.07 -11.04 -3.65
C TRP A 152 -4.06 -10.77 -5.14
N THR A 153 -5.22 -10.90 -5.79
CA THR A 153 -5.39 -10.61 -7.21
C THR A 153 -6.39 -9.48 -7.41
N ARG A 154 -6.12 -8.59 -8.35
CA ARG A 154 -7.01 -7.47 -8.65
C ARG A 154 -8.33 -7.97 -9.20
N VAL A 155 -9.43 -7.33 -8.78
CA VAL A 155 -10.74 -7.52 -9.37
C VAL A 155 -10.82 -6.65 -10.63
N ASN A 156 -11.06 -7.26 -11.79
CA ASN A 156 -11.23 -6.59 -13.08
C ASN A 156 -12.68 -6.13 -13.27
#